data_0085ce1c1d49f7fbc7fe354c0cb3f29e
#
_entry.id   0085ce1c1d49f7fbc7fe354c0cb3f29e
#
_cell.length_a   1.000
_cell.length_b   1.000
_cell.length_c   1.000
_cell.angle_alpha   90.00
_cell.angle_beta   90.00
_cell.angle_gamma   90.00
#
_symmetry.space_group_name_H-M   'P 1'
#
loop_
_entity.id
_entity.type
_entity.pdbx_description
1 polymer ?
#
loop_
_entity_poly.entity_id
_entity_poly.type
_entity_poly.pdbx_seq_one_letter_code
_entity_poly.pdbx_strand_id
1 'polypeptide(L)'
;MNLSLSQPWAYLFVILGAACWGMTGMFVQELYSYGLTPWQVVTLRLTASSLILLGLLGIFHPAKLKVQLKDLPHLFLLGIVSIAFFNLFYFIVMERATIAIAVVFIYTSPIFASLIARVLFGESLTFRKGIAILLTIVGCALSIGLIPGGEAKIGIFTILIGLLSGLFCASYSLIGKTLAGKYHPFTTTFYALVGGTAVSLPTSGLYEHGHAFMIPAFWLPVLGLSIVSTIMGYILFTIGLYYVESSKAVILSSVELVVSVLISVLVLSEALSIWQGLGVILIIFSISLTVISFRRRVKKAYPDMEISWQ
;
A
#
# COMPACT_ATOMS: atom_id res chain seq x y z
N MET A 1 28.82 1.51 4.45
CA MET A 1 28.32 2.09 5.72
C MET A 1 27.11 1.25 6.12
N ASN A 2 27.27 0.31 7.05
CA ASN A 2 26.19 -0.56 7.52
C ASN A 2 25.25 0.27 8.40
N LEU A 3 24.22 0.83 7.83
CA LEU A 3 23.19 1.53 8.57
C LEU A 3 22.22 0.48 9.15
N SER A 4 22.50 0.02 10.37
CA SER A 4 21.47 -0.61 11.18
C SER A 4 20.45 0.49 11.54
N LEU A 5 19.33 0.54 10.80
CA LEU A 5 18.27 1.48 11.12
C LEU A 5 17.76 1.20 12.54
N SER A 6 17.74 2.24 13.38
CA SER A 6 17.06 2.12 14.67
C SER A 6 15.56 1.97 14.44
N GLN A 7 14.87 1.27 15.33
CA GLN A 7 13.43 1.01 15.20
C GLN A 7 12.56 2.25 14.97
N PRO A 8 12.79 3.40 15.64
CA PRO A 8 12.00 4.61 15.35
C PRO A 8 12.08 5.05 13.89
N TRP A 9 13.25 4.95 13.26
CA TRP A 9 13.41 5.26 11.85
C TRP A 9 12.69 4.27 10.94
N ALA A 10 12.68 2.97 11.29
CA ALA A 10 11.94 1.98 10.51
C ALA A 10 10.42 2.25 10.52
N TYR A 11 9.86 2.63 11.68
CA TYR A 11 8.46 3.08 11.74
C TYR A 11 8.21 4.34 10.96
N LEU A 12 9.11 5.31 11.04
CA LEU A 12 9.00 6.54 10.27
C LEU A 12 8.97 6.24 8.77
N PHE A 13 9.80 5.33 8.29
CA PHE A 13 9.79 4.93 6.87
C PHE A 13 8.46 4.29 6.45
N VAL A 14 7.88 3.40 7.27
CA VAL A 14 6.54 2.83 7.00
C VAL A 14 5.48 3.93 6.95
N ILE A 15 5.49 4.84 7.93
CA ILE A 15 4.54 5.95 8.03
C ILE A 15 4.67 6.91 6.84
N LEU A 16 5.89 7.30 6.46
CA LEU A 16 6.11 8.16 5.30
C LEU A 16 5.70 7.48 3.98
N GLY A 17 5.97 6.18 3.84
CA GLY A 17 5.50 5.42 2.69
C GLY A 17 3.97 5.41 2.60
N ALA A 18 3.29 5.17 3.71
CA ALA A 18 1.84 5.21 3.80
C ALA A 18 1.27 6.64 3.55
N ALA A 19 1.96 7.67 4.04
CA ALA A 19 1.59 9.06 3.77
C ALA A 19 1.65 9.38 2.27
N CYS A 20 2.67 8.87 1.57
CA CYS A 20 2.74 8.99 0.11
C CYS A 20 1.56 8.31 -0.59
N TRP A 21 1.09 7.15 -0.08
CA TRP A 21 -0.12 6.51 -0.59
C TRP A 21 -1.38 7.34 -0.34
N GLY A 22 -1.48 8.01 0.81
CA GLY A 22 -2.60 8.90 1.11
C GLY A 22 -2.77 10.07 0.13
N MET A 23 -1.69 10.44 -0.57
CA MET A 23 -1.75 11.46 -1.63
C MET A 23 -2.30 10.91 -2.96
N THR A 24 -2.51 9.60 -3.10
CA THR A 24 -2.95 8.96 -4.35
C THR A 24 -4.24 9.58 -4.88
N GLY A 25 -5.22 9.83 -4.00
CA GLY A 25 -6.56 10.28 -4.39
C GLY A 25 -6.55 11.56 -5.21
N MET A 26 -5.72 12.55 -4.87
CA MET A 26 -5.65 13.81 -5.59
C MET A 26 -5.17 13.63 -7.05
N PHE A 27 -4.18 12.77 -7.27
CA PHE A 27 -3.67 12.51 -8.63
C PHE A 27 -4.65 11.64 -9.44
N VAL A 28 -5.29 10.68 -8.81
CA VAL A 28 -6.26 9.77 -9.44
C VAL A 28 -7.50 10.56 -9.89
N GLN A 29 -8.01 11.47 -9.06
CA GLN A 29 -9.16 12.31 -9.40
C GLN A 29 -8.87 13.16 -10.63
N GLU A 30 -7.68 13.74 -10.73
CA GLU A 30 -7.25 14.49 -11.89
C GLU A 30 -7.17 13.59 -13.15
N LEU A 31 -6.66 12.36 -13.02
CA LEU A 31 -6.60 11.42 -14.15
C LEU A 31 -7.99 10.97 -14.62
N TYR A 32 -8.97 10.86 -13.71
CA TYR A 32 -10.35 10.57 -14.09
C TYR A 32 -10.99 11.67 -14.93
N SER A 33 -10.58 12.94 -14.76
CA SER A 33 -11.06 14.04 -15.60
C SER A 33 -10.66 13.88 -17.09
N TYR A 34 -9.61 13.11 -17.38
CA TYR A 34 -9.20 12.72 -18.74
C TYR A 34 -9.94 11.48 -19.27
N GLY A 35 -10.93 10.94 -18.55
CA GLY A 35 -11.75 9.81 -18.98
C GLY A 35 -11.15 8.42 -18.74
N LEU A 36 -10.04 8.30 -17.98
CA LEU A 36 -9.46 7.01 -17.66
C LEU A 36 -10.32 6.25 -16.65
N THR A 37 -10.46 4.94 -16.87
CA THR A 37 -11.06 4.04 -15.88
C THR A 37 -10.10 3.74 -14.72
N PRO A 38 -10.59 3.31 -13.56
CA PRO A 38 -9.74 2.91 -12.44
C PRO A 38 -8.64 1.92 -12.81
N TRP A 39 -8.96 0.91 -13.64
CA TRP A 39 -7.99 -0.09 -14.07
C TRP A 39 -6.90 0.48 -14.99
N GLN A 40 -7.26 1.44 -15.84
CA GLN A 40 -6.31 2.17 -16.70
C GLN A 40 -5.38 3.06 -15.87
N VAL A 41 -5.89 3.73 -14.83
CA VAL A 41 -5.06 4.52 -13.91
C VAL A 41 -4.06 3.64 -13.17
N VAL A 42 -4.49 2.46 -12.67
CA VAL A 42 -3.56 1.49 -12.05
C VAL A 42 -2.49 1.05 -13.04
N THR A 43 -2.88 0.70 -14.26
CA THR A 43 -1.93 0.29 -15.30
C THR A 43 -0.94 1.40 -15.62
N LEU A 44 -1.43 2.63 -15.80
CA LEU A 44 -0.59 3.78 -16.11
C LEU A 44 0.44 4.04 -15.00
N ARG A 45 0.00 4.03 -13.73
CA ARG A 45 0.90 4.24 -12.59
C ARG A 45 1.96 3.14 -12.48
N LEU A 46 1.61 1.87 -12.70
CA LEU A 46 2.55 0.75 -12.62
C LEU A 46 3.56 0.80 -13.76
N THR A 47 3.07 1.03 -14.98
CA THR A 47 3.91 1.12 -16.19
C THR A 47 4.87 2.31 -16.10
N ALA A 48 4.37 3.50 -15.82
CA ALA A 48 5.20 4.69 -15.70
C ALA A 48 6.23 4.55 -14.56
N SER A 49 5.83 4.03 -13.40
CA SER A 49 6.74 3.80 -12.28
C SER A 49 7.82 2.78 -12.60
N SER A 50 7.47 1.67 -13.29
CA SER A 50 8.45 0.66 -13.68
C SER A 50 9.46 1.20 -14.68
N LEU A 51 9.02 2.02 -15.65
CA LEU A 51 9.90 2.64 -16.63
C LEU A 51 10.84 3.69 -15.99
N ILE A 52 10.30 4.52 -15.08
CA ILE A 52 11.11 5.50 -14.33
C ILE A 52 12.16 4.79 -13.48
N LEU A 53 11.78 3.74 -12.74
CA LEU A 53 12.73 2.96 -11.94
C LEU A 53 13.74 2.21 -12.80
N LEU A 54 13.32 1.68 -13.95
CA LEU A 54 14.24 1.06 -14.91
C LEU A 54 15.30 2.06 -15.38
N GLY A 55 14.89 3.27 -15.75
CA GLY A 55 15.80 4.34 -16.17
C GLY A 55 16.75 4.73 -15.04
N LEU A 56 16.23 5.00 -13.85
CA LEU A 56 17.04 5.39 -12.68
C LEU A 56 18.04 4.28 -12.29
N LEU A 57 17.58 3.04 -12.16
CA LEU A 57 18.45 1.94 -11.77
C LEU A 57 19.41 1.55 -12.88
N GLY A 58 18.98 1.58 -14.14
CA GLY A 58 19.82 1.25 -15.30
C GLY A 58 20.97 2.23 -15.47
N ILE A 59 20.75 3.53 -15.22
CA ILE A 59 21.76 4.57 -15.36
C ILE A 59 22.68 4.65 -14.13
N PHE A 60 22.10 4.71 -12.92
CA PHE A 60 22.87 5.01 -11.71
C PHE A 60 23.28 3.77 -10.91
N HIS A 61 22.50 2.68 -10.98
CA HIS A 61 22.72 1.50 -10.14
C HIS A 61 22.41 0.18 -10.87
N PRO A 62 23.05 -0.13 -12.03
CA PRO A 62 22.70 -1.32 -12.82
C PRO A 62 22.90 -2.64 -12.05
N ALA A 63 23.77 -2.66 -11.06
CA ALA A 63 23.97 -3.82 -10.20
C ALA A 63 22.69 -4.20 -9.41
N LYS A 64 21.84 -3.22 -9.08
CA LYS A 64 20.56 -3.46 -8.37
C LYS A 64 19.48 -4.05 -9.26
N LEU A 65 19.66 -4.10 -10.58
CA LEU A 65 18.78 -4.83 -11.50
C LEU A 65 19.13 -6.32 -11.58
N LYS A 66 20.28 -6.74 -11.05
CA LYS A 66 20.70 -8.14 -11.10
C LYS A 66 19.96 -8.94 -10.02
N VAL A 67 19.22 -9.95 -10.44
CA VAL A 67 18.52 -10.91 -9.56
C VAL A 67 18.83 -12.33 -9.99
N GLN A 68 18.72 -13.27 -9.07
CA GLN A 68 18.81 -14.68 -9.41
C GLN A 68 17.52 -15.12 -10.12
N LEU A 69 17.63 -15.79 -11.26
CA LEU A 69 16.47 -16.22 -12.04
C LEU A 69 15.45 -17.04 -11.23
N LYS A 70 15.93 -17.83 -10.27
CA LYS A 70 15.07 -18.61 -9.37
C LYS A 70 14.17 -17.76 -8.47
N ASP A 71 14.52 -16.49 -8.22
CA ASP A 71 13.77 -15.58 -7.35
C ASP A 71 12.81 -14.67 -8.15
N LEU A 72 12.98 -14.63 -9.46
CA LEU A 72 12.16 -13.80 -10.34
C LEU A 72 10.65 -14.13 -10.22
N PRO A 73 10.22 -15.42 -10.17
CA PRO A 73 8.82 -15.74 -9.92
C PRO A 73 8.29 -15.18 -8.59
N HIS A 74 9.12 -15.19 -7.53
CA HIS A 74 8.72 -14.68 -6.22
C HIS A 74 8.59 -13.14 -6.19
N LEU A 75 9.50 -12.45 -6.88
CA LEU A 75 9.47 -11.00 -7.07
C LEU A 75 8.25 -10.58 -7.92
N PHE A 76 7.94 -11.31 -8.99
CA PHE A 76 6.77 -11.06 -9.82
C PHE A 76 5.47 -11.37 -9.07
N LEU A 77 5.45 -12.46 -8.29
CA LEU A 77 4.30 -12.83 -7.45
C LEU A 77 3.93 -11.69 -6.49
N LEU A 78 4.91 -11.00 -5.92
CA LEU A 78 4.69 -9.81 -5.11
C LEU A 78 3.88 -8.75 -5.87
N GLY A 79 4.22 -8.46 -7.12
CA GLY A 79 3.51 -7.48 -7.93
C GLY A 79 2.16 -7.96 -8.45
N ILE A 80 2.10 -9.19 -8.94
CA ILE A 80 0.87 -9.76 -9.50
C ILE A 80 -0.18 -9.93 -8.41
N VAL A 81 0.18 -10.57 -7.31
CA VAL A 81 -0.76 -10.87 -6.23
C VAL A 81 -1.08 -9.62 -5.42
N SER A 82 -0.04 -8.94 -4.94
CA SER A 82 -0.20 -7.89 -3.93
C SER A 82 -0.48 -6.51 -4.51
N ILE A 83 -0.33 -6.33 -5.81
CA ILE A 83 -0.63 -5.06 -6.46
C ILE A 83 -1.74 -5.24 -7.49
N ALA A 84 -1.54 -6.07 -8.53
CA ALA A 84 -2.51 -6.19 -9.61
C ALA A 84 -3.84 -6.82 -9.12
N PHE A 85 -3.81 -8.01 -8.52
CA PHE A 85 -5.02 -8.69 -8.04
C PHE A 85 -5.67 -7.96 -6.87
N PHE A 86 -4.90 -7.37 -5.94
CA PHE A 86 -5.44 -6.50 -4.91
C PHE A 86 -6.31 -5.40 -5.53
N ASN A 87 -5.77 -4.65 -6.50
CA ASN A 87 -6.51 -3.57 -7.14
C ASN A 87 -7.71 -4.09 -7.94
N LEU A 88 -7.59 -5.24 -8.63
CA LEU A 88 -8.71 -5.85 -9.35
C LEU A 88 -9.90 -6.13 -8.41
N PHE A 89 -9.67 -6.82 -7.30
CA PHE A 89 -10.73 -7.13 -6.34
C PHE A 89 -11.28 -5.88 -5.66
N TYR A 90 -10.42 -4.92 -5.34
CA TYR A 90 -10.83 -3.64 -4.79
C TYR A 90 -11.79 -2.89 -5.71
N PHE A 91 -11.49 -2.83 -7.01
CA PHE A 91 -12.36 -2.15 -7.98
C PHE A 91 -13.67 -2.88 -8.25
N ILE A 92 -13.65 -4.22 -8.27
CA ILE A 92 -14.90 -5.00 -8.35
C ILE A 92 -15.84 -4.66 -7.18
N VAL A 93 -15.31 -4.48 -5.97
CA VAL A 93 -16.12 -4.05 -4.82
C VAL A 93 -16.63 -2.63 -5.00
N MET A 94 -15.80 -1.70 -5.51
CA MET A 94 -16.22 -0.32 -5.77
C MET A 94 -17.38 -0.24 -6.75
N GLU A 95 -17.36 -1.04 -7.81
CA GLU A 95 -18.43 -1.09 -8.81
C GLU A 95 -19.73 -1.71 -8.27
N ARG A 96 -19.60 -2.73 -7.40
CA ARG A 96 -20.78 -3.49 -6.90
C ARG A 96 -21.40 -2.92 -5.62
N ALA A 97 -20.66 -2.10 -4.91
CA ALA A 97 -21.10 -1.48 -3.67
C ALA A 97 -20.80 0.03 -3.71
N THR A 98 -19.89 0.50 -2.85
CA THR A 98 -19.45 1.90 -2.82
C THR A 98 -17.95 1.95 -2.58
N ILE A 99 -17.32 3.08 -2.92
CA ILE A 99 -15.92 3.36 -2.60
C ILE A 99 -15.68 3.16 -1.09
N ALA A 100 -16.58 3.68 -0.27
CA ALA A 100 -16.52 3.57 1.19
C ALA A 100 -16.44 2.11 1.66
N ILE A 101 -17.31 1.26 1.15
CA ILE A 101 -17.33 -0.18 1.48
C ILE A 101 -16.06 -0.88 1.02
N ALA A 102 -15.59 -0.59 -0.19
CA ALA A 102 -14.36 -1.15 -0.72
C ALA A 102 -13.16 -0.81 0.17
N VAL A 103 -13.07 0.44 0.63
CA VAL A 103 -12.00 0.90 1.55
C VAL A 103 -12.07 0.15 2.89
N VAL A 104 -13.25 -0.08 3.48
CA VAL A 104 -13.38 -0.86 4.72
C VAL A 104 -12.84 -2.28 4.54
N PHE A 105 -13.08 -2.92 3.40
CA PHE A 105 -12.54 -4.25 3.13
C PHE A 105 -11.00 -4.27 3.06
N ILE A 106 -10.36 -3.24 2.50
CA ILE A 106 -8.90 -3.14 2.54
C ILE A 106 -8.40 -3.13 3.98
N TYR A 107 -9.08 -2.40 4.88
CA TYR A 107 -8.68 -2.31 6.29
C TYR A 107 -9.03 -3.55 7.12
N THR A 108 -9.53 -4.63 6.51
CA THR A 108 -9.46 -5.98 7.09
C THR A 108 -8.06 -6.61 6.91
N SER A 109 -7.21 -6.05 6.07
CA SER A 109 -5.85 -6.56 5.81
C SER A 109 -4.97 -6.75 7.07
N PRO A 110 -5.04 -5.93 8.14
CA PRO A 110 -4.29 -6.20 9.36
C PRO A 110 -4.69 -7.51 10.06
N ILE A 111 -5.93 -7.97 9.89
CA ILE A 111 -6.38 -9.28 10.41
C ILE A 111 -5.62 -10.37 9.68
N PHE A 112 -5.68 -10.38 8.33
CA PHE A 112 -5.01 -11.38 7.50
C PHE A 112 -3.49 -11.33 7.71
N ALA A 113 -2.89 -10.13 7.73
CA ALA A 113 -1.46 -9.97 7.99
C ALA A 113 -1.06 -10.58 9.34
N SER A 114 -1.83 -10.34 10.40
CA SER A 114 -1.53 -10.85 11.75
C SER A 114 -1.67 -12.37 11.83
N LEU A 115 -2.73 -12.94 11.23
CA LEU A 115 -2.95 -14.39 11.25
C LEU A 115 -1.88 -15.12 10.44
N ILE A 116 -1.61 -14.67 9.23
CA ILE A 116 -0.63 -15.31 8.34
C ILE A 116 0.80 -15.10 8.85
N ALA A 117 1.14 -13.91 9.37
CA ALA A 117 2.45 -13.65 9.95
C ALA A 117 2.69 -14.49 11.24
N ARG A 118 1.65 -14.85 11.97
CA ARG A 118 1.73 -15.82 13.08
C ARG A 118 2.22 -17.17 12.60
N VAL A 119 1.66 -17.65 11.47
CA VAL A 119 1.99 -18.97 10.92
C VAL A 119 3.37 -18.95 10.24
N LEU A 120 3.63 -17.94 9.38
CA LEU A 120 4.84 -17.90 8.57
C LEU A 120 6.08 -17.43 9.33
N PHE A 121 5.93 -16.47 10.24
CA PHE A 121 7.06 -15.79 10.90
C PHE A 121 7.06 -15.96 12.43
N GLY A 122 6.08 -16.69 13.00
CA GLY A 122 5.96 -16.84 14.44
C GLY A 122 5.63 -15.53 15.18
N GLU A 123 5.06 -14.53 14.50
CA GLU A 123 4.69 -13.25 15.11
C GLU A 123 3.63 -13.48 16.21
N SER A 124 3.78 -12.80 17.36
CA SER A 124 2.83 -12.94 18.45
C SER A 124 1.51 -12.22 18.17
N LEU A 125 0.39 -12.91 18.36
CA LEU A 125 -0.94 -12.32 18.44
C LEU A 125 -1.14 -11.81 19.86
N THR A 126 -0.97 -10.51 20.08
CA THR A 126 -1.17 -9.89 21.38
C THR A 126 -2.55 -9.23 21.46
N PHE A 127 -3.11 -9.16 22.67
CA PHE A 127 -4.37 -8.45 22.90
C PHE A 127 -4.33 -6.99 22.37
N ARG A 128 -3.17 -6.34 22.50
CA ARG A 128 -2.96 -4.99 21.97
C ARG A 128 -3.06 -4.91 20.45
N LYS A 129 -2.49 -5.90 19.73
CA LYS A 129 -2.68 -5.99 18.26
C LYS A 129 -4.15 -6.14 17.92
N GLY A 130 -4.90 -6.95 18.66
CA GLY A 130 -6.34 -7.12 18.47
C GLY A 130 -7.12 -5.81 18.65
N ILE A 131 -6.83 -5.06 19.72
CA ILE A 131 -7.43 -3.73 19.94
C ILE A 131 -7.04 -2.77 18.81
N ALA A 132 -5.77 -2.72 18.41
CA ALA A 132 -5.32 -1.84 17.33
C ALA A 132 -6.04 -2.14 16.01
N ILE A 133 -6.21 -3.42 15.65
CA ILE A 133 -6.94 -3.84 14.46
C ILE A 133 -8.41 -3.39 14.54
N LEU A 134 -9.07 -3.60 15.67
CA LEU A 134 -10.46 -3.19 15.87
C LEU A 134 -10.62 -1.67 15.73
N LEU A 135 -9.73 -0.90 16.37
CA LEU A 135 -9.72 0.55 16.28
C LEU A 135 -9.48 1.04 14.84
N THR A 136 -8.59 0.37 14.09
CA THR A 136 -8.35 0.68 12.67
C THR A 136 -9.61 0.47 11.84
N ILE A 137 -10.29 -0.68 11.99
CA ILE A 137 -11.51 -0.99 11.22
C ILE A 137 -12.64 -0.02 11.54
N VAL A 138 -12.92 0.21 12.84
CA VAL A 138 -13.96 1.14 13.27
C VAL A 138 -13.61 2.57 12.87
N GLY A 139 -12.37 2.98 13.09
CA GLY A 139 -11.86 4.30 12.70
C GLY A 139 -11.95 4.54 11.20
N CYS A 140 -11.63 3.52 10.39
CA CYS A 140 -11.80 3.57 8.95
C CYS A 140 -13.28 3.78 8.57
N ALA A 141 -14.18 2.94 9.09
CA ALA A 141 -15.61 3.01 8.79
C ALA A 141 -16.22 4.40 9.13
N LEU A 142 -15.76 5.01 10.21
CA LEU A 142 -16.15 6.38 10.59
C LEU A 142 -15.52 7.43 9.66
N SER A 143 -14.22 7.32 9.37
CA SER A 143 -13.47 8.31 8.55
C SER A 143 -14.02 8.45 7.13
N ILE A 144 -14.54 7.38 6.55
CA ILE A 144 -15.15 7.39 5.22
C ILE A 144 -16.67 7.64 5.24
N GLY A 145 -17.25 7.91 6.42
CA GLY A 145 -18.68 8.21 6.56
C GLY A 145 -19.63 7.02 6.39
N LEU A 146 -19.12 5.78 6.52
CA LEU A 146 -19.98 4.59 6.46
C LEU A 146 -20.87 4.45 7.70
N ILE A 147 -20.40 4.93 8.84
CA ILE A 147 -21.12 4.95 10.11
C ILE A 147 -21.16 6.41 10.63
N PRO A 148 -22.33 6.93 11.07
CA PRO A 148 -23.68 6.40 10.98
C PRO A 148 -24.30 6.72 9.63
N GLY A 149 -25.09 5.81 9.08
CA GLY A 149 -25.97 6.10 7.95
C GLY A 149 -25.77 5.31 6.66
N GLY A 150 -24.86 4.34 6.62
CA GLY A 150 -24.64 3.50 5.42
C GLY A 150 -25.67 2.35 5.33
N GLU A 151 -26.79 2.55 4.64
CA GLU A 151 -27.69 1.46 4.23
C GLU A 151 -27.16 0.80 2.95
N ALA A 152 -26.21 -0.12 3.08
CA ALA A 152 -25.79 -0.90 1.92
C ALA A 152 -26.17 -2.37 2.10
N LYS A 153 -27.14 -2.84 1.33
CA LYS A 153 -27.40 -4.28 1.16
C LYS A 153 -26.25 -4.87 0.31
N ILE A 154 -25.26 -5.46 0.97
CA ILE A 154 -24.09 -6.04 0.31
C ILE A 154 -24.34 -7.53 0.08
N GLY A 155 -24.32 -7.97 -1.19
CA GLY A 155 -24.43 -9.38 -1.53
C GLY A 155 -23.20 -10.19 -1.05
N ILE A 156 -23.42 -11.48 -0.76
CA ILE A 156 -22.36 -12.40 -0.28
C ILE A 156 -21.13 -12.43 -1.21
N PHE A 157 -21.35 -12.36 -2.52
CA PHE A 157 -20.26 -12.31 -3.49
C PHE A 157 -19.36 -11.08 -3.30
N THR A 158 -19.97 -9.91 -3.08
CA THR A 158 -19.22 -8.65 -2.83
C THR A 158 -18.44 -8.72 -1.53
N ILE A 159 -19.00 -9.38 -0.49
CA ILE A 159 -18.29 -9.61 0.78
C ILE A 159 -17.07 -10.49 0.54
N LEU A 160 -17.21 -11.60 -0.17
CA LEU A 160 -16.09 -12.52 -0.46
C LEU A 160 -14.98 -11.84 -1.26
N ILE A 161 -15.34 -11.11 -2.32
CA ILE A 161 -14.37 -10.33 -3.12
C ILE A 161 -13.71 -9.24 -2.28
N GLY A 162 -14.47 -8.57 -1.41
CA GLY A 162 -13.95 -7.56 -0.49
C GLY A 162 -12.92 -8.15 0.50
N LEU A 163 -13.22 -9.29 1.11
CA LEU A 163 -12.28 -9.99 1.98
C LEU A 163 -11.03 -10.44 1.21
N LEU A 164 -11.17 -10.89 -0.04
CA LEU A 164 -10.04 -11.18 -0.91
C LEU A 164 -9.19 -9.93 -1.17
N SER A 165 -9.80 -8.76 -1.40
CA SER A 165 -9.02 -7.52 -1.55
C SER A 165 -8.18 -7.22 -0.30
N GLY A 166 -8.74 -7.37 0.90
CA GLY A 166 -8.01 -7.24 2.15
C GLY A 166 -6.87 -8.26 2.31
N LEU A 167 -7.12 -9.53 1.94
CA LEU A 167 -6.10 -10.59 1.96
C LEU A 167 -4.94 -10.27 1.00
N PHE A 168 -5.25 -9.90 -0.23
CA PHE A 168 -4.24 -9.57 -1.24
C PHE A 168 -3.49 -8.28 -0.90
N CYS A 169 -4.14 -7.30 -0.28
CA CYS A 169 -3.49 -6.12 0.30
C CYS A 169 -2.46 -6.53 1.36
N ALA A 170 -2.82 -7.41 2.30
CA ALA A 170 -1.91 -7.92 3.32
C ALA A 170 -0.71 -8.66 2.73
N SER A 171 -0.86 -9.30 1.57
CA SER A 171 0.17 -10.13 0.97
C SER A 171 1.44 -9.36 0.61
N TYR A 172 1.36 -8.03 0.34
CA TYR A 172 2.54 -7.23 0.06
C TYR A 172 3.53 -7.23 1.23
N SER A 173 3.05 -7.03 2.45
CA SER A 173 3.90 -7.05 3.63
C SER A 173 4.40 -8.45 3.96
N LEU A 174 3.62 -9.49 3.67
CA LEU A 174 3.98 -10.89 3.92
C LEU A 174 5.01 -11.39 2.91
N ILE A 175 4.75 -11.26 1.61
CA ILE A 175 5.67 -11.67 0.54
C ILE A 175 6.91 -10.77 0.55
N GLY A 176 6.75 -9.46 0.71
CA GLY A 176 7.86 -8.53 0.82
C GLY A 176 8.81 -8.86 1.97
N LYS A 177 8.28 -9.36 3.09
CA LYS A 177 9.07 -9.79 4.23
C LYS A 177 9.95 -11.00 3.93
N THR A 178 9.51 -11.94 3.10
CA THR A 178 10.33 -13.10 2.69
C THR A 178 11.49 -12.72 1.75
N LEU A 179 11.35 -11.60 1.05
CA LEU A 179 12.39 -11.04 0.18
C LEU A 179 13.33 -10.06 0.92
N ALA A 180 12.94 -9.68 2.15
CA ALA A 180 13.72 -8.77 2.97
C ALA A 180 15.11 -9.34 3.28
N GLY A 181 16.14 -8.51 3.12
CA GLY A 181 17.54 -8.91 3.34
C GLY A 181 18.20 -9.66 2.18
N LYS A 182 17.42 -10.17 1.21
CA LYS A 182 17.96 -10.83 0.02
C LYS A 182 18.21 -9.86 -1.13
N TYR A 183 17.30 -8.91 -1.30
CA TYR A 183 17.36 -7.88 -2.33
C TYR A 183 17.21 -6.49 -1.73
N HIS A 184 17.82 -5.53 -2.42
CA HIS A 184 17.66 -4.12 -2.05
C HIS A 184 16.19 -3.68 -2.25
N PRO A 185 15.62 -2.78 -1.40
CA PRO A 185 14.23 -2.30 -1.54
C PRO A 185 13.87 -1.81 -2.95
N PHE A 186 14.77 -1.08 -3.59
CA PHE A 186 14.59 -0.63 -4.99
C PHE A 186 14.40 -1.80 -5.96
N THR A 187 15.18 -2.85 -5.80
CA THR A 187 15.10 -4.06 -6.64
C THR A 187 13.76 -4.75 -6.44
N THR A 188 13.38 -4.97 -5.17
CA THR A 188 12.10 -5.61 -4.82
C THR A 188 10.92 -4.81 -5.37
N THR A 189 10.92 -3.49 -5.17
CA THR A 189 9.86 -2.61 -5.69
C THR A 189 9.83 -2.61 -7.22
N PHE A 190 10.97 -2.50 -7.89
CA PHE A 190 11.04 -2.51 -9.36
C PHE A 190 10.42 -3.77 -9.95
N TYR A 191 10.85 -4.94 -9.51
CA TYR A 191 10.32 -6.20 -10.04
C TYR A 191 8.85 -6.46 -9.67
N ALA A 192 8.40 -5.97 -8.52
CA ALA A 192 6.99 -5.99 -8.17
C ALA A 192 6.16 -5.11 -9.12
N LEU A 193 6.62 -3.89 -9.43
CA LEU A 193 5.94 -3.02 -10.38
C LEU A 193 5.92 -3.62 -11.79
N VAL A 194 7.02 -4.21 -12.25
CA VAL A 194 7.08 -4.92 -13.54
C VAL A 194 6.11 -6.10 -13.58
N GLY A 195 6.07 -6.91 -12.51
CA GLY A 195 5.12 -8.03 -12.40
C GLY A 195 3.66 -7.58 -12.47
N GLY A 196 3.31 -6.51 -11.75
CA GLY A 196 1.97 -5.92 -11.83
C GLY A 196 1.64 -5.35 -13.21
N THR A 197 2.60 -4.66 -13.85
CA THR A 197 2.47 -4.14 -15.21
C THR A 197 2.24 -5.25 -16.24
N ALA A 198 2.96 -6.36 -16.11
CA ALA A 198 2.86 -7.48 -17.04
C ALA A 198 1.44 -8.07 -17.13
N VAL A 199 0.67 -8.01 -16.04
CA VAL A 199 -0.71 -8.47 -16.01
C VAL A 199 -1.69 -7.34 -16.36
N SER A 200 -1.48 -6.14 -15.85
CA SER A 200 -2.44 -5.04 -16.02
C SER A 200 -2.38 -4.43 -17.44
N LEU A 201 -1.20 -4.27 -18.02
CA LEU A 201 -1.03 -3.59 -19.31
C LEU A 201 -1.80 -4.26 -20.47
N PRO A 202 -1.75 -5.58 -20.67
CA PRO A 202 -2.50 -6.22 -21.77
C PRO A 202 -4.02 -6.24 -21.54
N THR A 203 -4.49 -6.06 -20.29
CA THR A 203 -5.91 -6.19 -19.95
C THR A 203 -6.62 -4.85 -19.76
N SER A 204 -5.91 -3.72 -19.75
CA SER A 204 -6.46 -2.43 -19.37
C SER A 204 -7.11 -1.64 -20.51
N GLY A 205 -6.78 -1.93 -21.78
CA GLY A 205 -7.20 -1.07 -22.88
C GLY A 205 -6.61 0.36 -22.86
N LEU A 206 -5.51 0.58 -22.15
CA LEU A 206 -4.89 1.90 -21.99
C LEU A 206 -4.52 2.57 -23.32
N TYR A 207 -4.26 1.77 -24.35
CA TYR A 207 -3.95 2.24 -25.70
C TYR A 207 -5.10 3.03 -26.37
N GLU A 208 -6.34 2.85 -25.90
CA GLU A 208 -7.51 3.57 -26.43
C GLU A 208 -7.48 5.07 -26.07
N HIS A 209 -6.71 5.47 -25.07
CA HIS A 209 -6.57 6.84 -24.58
C HIS A 209 -5.34 7.57 -25.15
N GLY A 210 -4.88 7.18 -26.32
CA GLY A 210 -3.68 7.74 -26.96
C GLY A 210 -3.62 9.27 -27.03
N HIS A 211 -4.80 9.92 -27.16
CA HIS A 211 -4.85 11.37 -27.23
C HIS A 211 -4.54 12.06 -25.87
N ALA A 212 -4.78 11.45 -24.73
CA ALA A 212 -4.45 12.00 -23.41
C ALA A 212 -2.94 12.16 -23.25
N PHE A 213 -2.17 11.24 -23.82
CA PHE A 213 -0.69 11.28 -23.78
C PHE A 213 -0.06 12.44 -24.54
N MET A 214 -0.81 13.09 -25.45
CA MET A 214 -0.35 14.26 -26.20
C MET A 214 -0.57 15.58 -25.44
N ILE A 215 -1.30 15.54 -24.32
CA ILE A 215 -1.60 16.71 -23.50
C ILE A 215 -0.50 16.89 -22.45
N PRO A 216 0.33 17.96 -22.48
CA PRO A 216 1.41 18.14 -21.50
C PRO A 216 0.93 18.14 -20.04
N ALA A 217 -0.23 18.74 -19.75
CA ALA A 217 -0.81 18.80 -18.41
C ALA A 217 -1.18 17.43 -17.85
N PHE A 218 -1.48 16.44 -18.71
CA PHE A 218 -1.76 15.06 -18.32
C PHE A 218 -0.60 14.41 -17.57
N TRP A 219 0.63 14.76 -17.92
CA TRP A 219 1.81 14.12 -17.31
C TRP A 219 2.09 14.57 -15.88
N LEU A 220 1.55 15.72 -15.45
CA LEU A 220 1.74 16.18 -14.08
C LEU A 220 1.12 15.21 -13.05
N PRO A 221 -0.17 14.85 -13.12
CA PRO A 221 -0.75 13.83 -12.24
C PRO A 221 -0.15 12.44 -12.45
N VAL A 222 0.26 12.06 -13.67
CA VAL A 222 0.95 10.78 -13.93
C VAL A 222 2.27 10.72 -13.18
N LEU A 223 3.10 11.75 -13.25
CA LEU A 223 4.40 11.81 -12.56
C LEU A 223 4.22 11.88 -11.04
N GLY A 224 3.26 12.69 -10.55
CA GLY A 224 2.94 12.74 -9.13
C GLY A 224 2.52 11.37 -8.60
N LEU A 225 1.60 10.70 -9.28
CA LEU A 225 1.12 9.36 -8.93
C LEU A 225 2.26 8.31 -9.00
N SER A 226 3.10 8.37 -10.03
CA SER A 226 4.14 7.38 -10.25
C SER A 226 5.34 7.58 -9.33
N ILE A 227 5.81 8.82 -9.14
CA ILE A 227 7.01 9.11 -8.34
C ILE A 227 6.65 9.15 -6.86
N VAL A 228 5.69 10.00 -6.47
CA VAL A 228 5.38 10.23 -5.05
C VAL A 228 4.60 9.05 -4.49
N SER A 229 3.41 8.77 -5.03
CA SER A 229 2.55 7.76 -4.44
C SER A 229 3.03 6.33 -4.70
N THR A 230 3.69 6.06 -5.83
CA THR A 230 4.10 4.70 -6.16
C THR A 230 5.55 4.44 -5.79
N ILE A 231 6.51 5.07 -6.45
CA ILE A 231 7.94 4.76 -6.24
C ILE A 231 8.35 5.07 -4.80
N MET A 232 8.15 6.31 -4.34
CA MET A 232 8.52 6.71 -2.98
C MET A 232 7.71 5.93 -1.94
N GLY A 233 6.40 5.80 -2.13
CA GLY A 233 5.52 5.06 -1.23
C GLY A 233 5.99 3.63 -1.00
N TYR A 234 6.16 2.85 -2.07
CA TYR A 234 6.60 1.45 -1.95
C TYR A 234 8.04 1.30 -1.48
N ILE A 235 8.96 2.16 -1.90
CA ILE A 235 10.36 2.08 -1.45
C ILE A 235 10.47 2.37 0.04
N LEU A 236 9.87 3.47 0.52
CA LEU A 236 9.89 3.84 1.93
C LEU A 236 9.22 2.76 2.79
N PHE A 237 8.04 2.28 2.38
CA PHE A 237 7.36 1.20 3.07
C PHE A 237 8.21 -0.07 3.12
N THR A 238 8.83 -0.47 2.00
CA THR A 238 9.66 -1.67 1.92
C THR A 238 10.92 -1.56 2.78
N ILE A 239 11.56 -0.37 2.82
CA ILE A 239 12.69 -0.11 3.73
C ILE A 239 12.26 -0.36 5.18
N GLY A 240 11.15 0.25 5.59
CA GLY A 240 10.62 0.07 6.95
C GLY A 240 10.22 -1.37 7.24
N LEU A 241 9.58 -2.06 6.29
CA LEU A 241 9.13 -3.45 6.41
C LEU A 241 10.27 -4.43 6.70
N TYR A 242 11.50 -4.15 6.26
CA TYR A 242 12.64 -5.01 6.57
C TYR A 242 12.94 -5.09 8.07
N TYR A 243 12.63 -4.05 8.83
CA TYR A 243 12.91 -3.93 10.27
C TYR A 243 11.66 -4.04 11.16
N VAL A 244 10.47 -3.99 10.56
CA VAL A 244 9.18 -4.01 11.27
C VAL A 244 8.48 -5.36 11.02
N GLU A 245 7.71 -5.84 12.01
CA GLU A 245 6.82 -7.00 11.82
C GLU A 245 5.76 -6.70 10.75
N SER A 246 5.46 -7.66 9.90
CA SER A 246 4.51 -7.49 8.79
C SER A 246 3.15 -7.01 9.26
N SER A 247 2.61 -7.62 10.33
CA SER A 247 1.32 -7.23 10.91
C SER A 247 1.29 -5.78 11.41
N LYS A 248 2.42 -5.30 11.95
CA LYS A 248 2.54 -3.92 12.44
C LYS A 248 2.68 -2.92 11.29
N ALA A 249 3.46 -3.27 10.27
CA ALA A 249 3.61 -2.43 9.09
C ALA A 249 2.24 -2.17 8.43
N VAL A 250 1.37 -3.20 8.34
CA VAL A 250 0.02 -3.05 7.80
C VAL A 250 -0.89 -2.17 8.70
N ILE A 251 -0.76 -2.26 10.06
CA ILE A 251 -1.51 -1.35 10.94
C ILE A 251 -1.00 0.09 10.77
N LEU A 252 0.33 0.28 10.70
CA LEU A 252 0.92 1.60 10.53
C LEU A 252 0.57 2.25 9.18
N SER A 253 0.33 1.44 8.13
CA SER A 253 -0.09 1.97 6.84
C SER A 253 -1.47 2.64 6.87
N SER A 254 -2.26 2.49 7.94
CA SER A 254 -3.52 3.25 8.14
C SER A 254 -3.33 4.77 8.18
N VAL A 255 -2.09 5.27 8.33
CA VAL A 255 -1.75 6.69 8.15
C VAL A 255 -2.19 7.21 6.77
N GLU A 256 -2.23 6.34 5.76
CA GLU A 256 -2.77 6.65 4.43
C GLU A 256 -4.14 7.32 4.50
N LEU A 257 -5.07 6.79 5.32
CA LEU A 257 -6.40 7.38 5.50
C LEU A 257 -6.34 8.75 6.18
N VAL A 258 -5.50 8.89 7.19
CA VAL A 258 -5.35 10.17 7.89
C VAL A 258 -4.88 11.25 6.92
N VAL A 259 -3.88 10.93 6.09
CA VAL A 259 -3.35 11.85 5.07
C VAL A 259 -4.39 12.14 3.99
N SER A 260 -5.13 11.11 3.54
CA SER A 260 -6.19 11.28 2.54
C SER A 260 -7.29 12.22 3.03
N VAL A 261 -7.75 12.06 4.28
CA VAL A 261 -8.74 12.96 4.90
C VAL A 261 -8.18 14.38 5.05
N LEU A 262 -6.92 14.53 5.46
CA LEU A 262 -6.29 15.85 5.56
C LEU A 262 -6.23 16.55 4.19
N ILE A 263 -5.92 15.83 3.12
CA ILE A 263 -5.91 16.38 1.76
C ILE A 263 -7.32 16.79 1.35
N SER A 264 -8.33 15.96 1.60
CA SER A 264 -9.74 16.28 1.31
C SER A 264 -10.15 17.61 1.95
N VAL A 265 -9.80 17.82 3.22
CA VAL A 265 -10.13 19.06 3.95
C VAL A 265 -9.29 20.24 3.49
N LEU A 266 -7.96 20.09 3.41
CA LEU A 266 -7.04 21.22 3.20
C LEU A 266 -6.91 21.63 1.72
N VAL A 267 -7.02 20.67 0.81
CA VAL A 267 -6.82 20.90 -0.64
C VAL A 267 -8.15 21.00 -1.36
N LEU A 268 -9.10 20.10 -1.05
CA LEU A 268 -10.41 20.07 -1.71
C LEU A 268 -11.47 20.89 -0.95
N SER A 269 -11.12 21.48 0.21
CA SER A 269 -12.03 22.31 1.04
C SER A 269 -13.32 21.60 1.44
N GLU A 270 -13.27 20.27 1.58
CA GLU A 270 -14.40 19.46 2.01
C GLU A 270 -14.63 19.63 3.52
N ALA A 271 -15.90 19.77 3.91
CA ALA A 271 -16.27 19.87 5.33
C ALA A 271 -16.14 18.51 6.02
N LEU A 272 -15.36 18.45 7.09
CA LEU A 272 -15.20 17.26 7.89
C LEU A 272 -16.38 17.08 8.86
N SER A 273 -17.07 15.95 8.76
CA SER A 273 -18.10 15.61 9.75
C SER A 273 -17.47 15.23 11.11
N ILE A 274 -18.22 15.38 12.20
CA ILE A 274 -17.77 14.97 13.53
C ILE A 274 -17.37 13.50 13.56
N TRP A 275 -18.11 12.64 12.86
CA TRP A 275 -17.86 11.21 12.79
C TRP A 275 -16.56 10.88 12.04
N GLN A 276 -16.29 11.59 10.96
CA GLN A 276 -15.02 11.46 10.23
C GLN A 276 -13.84 11.88 11.09
N GLY A 277 -13.98 12.99 11.84
CA GLY A 277 -12.97 13.42 12.80
C GLY A 277 -12.70 12.39 13.90
N LEU A 278 -13.75 11.80 14.47
CA LEU A 278 -13.62 10.71 15.45
C LEU A 278 -12.91 9.48 14.83
N GLY A 279 -13.23 9.13 13.58
CA GLY A 279 -12.57 8.05 12.86
C GLY A 279 -11.07 8.28 12.73
N VAL A 280 -10.65 9.47 12.34
CA VAL A 280 -9.22 9.85 12.24
C VAL A 280 -8.53 9.72 13.61
N ILE A 281 -9.17 10.19 14.69
CA ILE A 281 -8.63 10.07 16.07
C ILE A 281 -8.45 8.60 16.45
N LEU A 282 -9.40 7.72 16.14
CA LEU A 282 -9.30 6.28 16.42
C LEU A 282 -8.14 5.63 15.67
N ILE A 283 -7.93 6.01 14.40
CA ILE A 283 -6.80 5.53 13.60
C ILE A 283 -5.46 5.98 14.20
N ILE A 284 -5.34 7.26 14.55
CA ILE A 284 -4.12 7.79 15.19
C ILE A 284 -3.86 7.07 16.53
N PHE A 285 -4.91 6.79 17.30
CA PHE A 285 -4.78 6.03 18.55
C PHE A 285 -4.34 4.59 18.32
N SER A 286 -4.89 3.90 17.28
CA SER A 286 -4.45 2.57 16.86
C SER A 286 -2.97 2.52 16.49
N ILE A 287 -2.53 3.49 15.68
CA ILE A 287 -1.13 3.63 15.28
C ILE A 287 -0.25 3.84 16.52
N SER A 288 -0.64 4.76 17.40
CA SER A 288 0.09 5.05 18.64
C SER A 288 0.19 3.82 19.55
N LEU A 289 -0.90 3.07 19.71
CA LEU A 289 -0.93 1.81 20.47
C LEU A 289 0.03 0.78 19.89
N THR A 290 0.15 0.74 18.57
CA THR A 290 1.06 -0.15 17.85
C THR A 290 2.52 0.26 18.04
N VAL A 291 2.85 1.54 18.00
CA VAL A 291 4.21 2.08 18.19
C VAL A 291 4.68 1.97 19.65
N ILE A 292 3.86 2.36 20.61
CA ILE A 292 4.22 2.40 22.04
C ILE A 292 4.45 0.99 22.63
N SER A 293 3.80 -0.02 22.09
CA SER A 293 3.94 -1.42 22.51
C SER A 293 5.38 -1.97 22.44
N PHE A 294 6.34 -1.18 21.95
CA PHE A 294 7.66 -1.59 21.50
C PHE A 294 8.80 -1.50 22.49
N ARG A 295 8.68 -0.83 23.61
CA ARG A 295 9.78 -0.71 24.58
C ARG A 295 10.15 -2.03 25.28
N ARG A 296 9.39 -3.11 25.09
CA ARG A 296 9.68 -4.41 25.71
C ARG A 296 9.82 -5.53 24.67
N ARG A 297 11.06 -5.93 24.40
CA ARG A 297 11.50 -7.11 23.63
C ARG A 297 11.60 -6.95 22.13
N VAL A 298 12.76 -6.49 21.67
CA VAL A 298 13.27 -6.90 20.38
C VAL A 298 14.31 -7.98 20.59
N LYS A 299 13.91 -9.25 20.47
CA LYS A 299 14.82 -10.23 19.89
C LYS A 299 14.89 -9.85 18.40
N LYS A 300 16.10 -9.59 17.88
CA LYS A 300 16.32 -9.41 16.44
C LYS A 300 15.55 -10.50 15.70
N ALA A 301 14.54 -10.13 14.92
CA ALA A 301 13.77 -11.09 14.11
C ALA A 301 14.69 -11.81 13.11
N TYR A 302 15.83 -11.19 12.80
CA TYR A 302 16.90 -11.75 11.97
C TYR A 302 18.24 -11.19 12.48
N PRO A 303 19.08 -11.99 13.18
CA PRO A 303 20.36 -11.53 13.75
C PRO A 303 21.39 -11.11 12.71
N ASP A 304 21.25 -11.53 11.44
CA ASP A 304 22.32 -11.45 10.43
C ASP A 304 21.92 -10.64 9.17
N MET A 305 20.86 -9.80 9.22
CA MET A 305 20.50 -8.98 8.07
C MET A 305 21.23 -7.65 8.07
N GLU A 306 22.37 -7.61 7.37
CA GLU A 306 23.05 -6.39 6.99
C GLU A 306 22.65 -6.01 5.55
N ILE A 307 21.96 -4.88 5.37
CA ILE A 307 21.74 -4.32 4.04
C ILE A 307 23.02 -3.61 3.64
N SER A 308 23.76 -4.18 2.69
CA SER A 308 24.87 -3.44 2.07
C SER A 308 24.29 -2.38 1.12
N TRP A 309 24.56 -1.12 1.42
CA TRP A 309 24.19 0.03 0.60
C TRP A 309 25.25 0.33 -0.51
N GLN A 310 25.98 -0.71 -0.95
CA GLN A 310 26.92 -0.60 -2.05
C GLN A 310 26.23 -0.52 -3.40
#